data_5b6b0f15286d2ddc06846cf596424a49
#
_entry.id   5b6b0f15286d2ddc06846cf596424a49
#
_cell.length_a   1.000
_cell.length_b   1.000
_cell.length_c   1.000
_cell.angle_alpha   90.00
_cell.angle_beta   90.00
_cell.angle_gamma   90.00
#
_symmetry.space_group_name_H-M   'P 1'
#
loop_
_entity.id
_entity.type
_entity.pdbx_description
1 polymer ?
#
loop_
_entity_poly.entity_id
_entity_poly.type
_entity_poly.pdbx_seq_one_letter_code
_entity_poly.pdbx_strand_id
1 'polypeptide(L)'
;DARDMNELGDEEFRLELRAWIEATYPPDKRYLPRRPMPDEIRDWFMALSRKGWLAPAWPREYGGMGLSGAKHLIYVEELERHGCARLPDHAILMLGPLLIRWGSDEQRAEHLPRILSGERIWCQGYSEPNAGSDLASLRTEAARDGDHYVVNGQKIWTTLGHVADWTFALVRTDKGAKRPHDGISFLMIDLRASGVDVRPIVNIKGEKEFCEIFFTDVRVPVANRIG
;
A
#
# COMPACT_ATOMS: atom_id res chain seq x y z
N ASP A 1 15.81 -9.56 -21.62
CA ASP A 1 15.71 -8.25 -20.97
C ASP A 1 14.41 -7.59 -21.38
N ALA A 2 13.61 -7.13 -20.41
CA ALA A 2 12.41 -6.38 -20.74
C ALA A 2 12.81 -5.03 -21.37
N ARG A 3 12.18 -4.67 -22.50
CA ARG A 3 12.42 -3.38 -23.21
C ARG A 3 12.25 -2.21 -22.23
N ASP A 4 13.11 -1.22 -22.32
CA ASP A 4 12.94 0.02 -21.57
C ASP A 4 11.86 0.88 -22.23
N MET A 5 10.72 1.01 -21.54
CA MET A 5 9.58 1.75 -22.04
C MET A 5 9.83 3.27 -22.12
N ASN A 6 10.88 3.78 -21.45
CA ASN A 6 11.27 5.19 -21.55
C ASN A 6 11.93 5.53 -22.89
N GLU A 7 12.48 4.53 -23.59
CA GLU A 7 13.09 4.73 -24.92
C GLU A 7 12.07 4.96 -26.05
N LEU A 8 10.80 4.60 -25.80
CA LEU A 8 9.72 4.83 -26.73
C LEU A 8 9.35 6.32 -26.83
N GLY A 9 8.89 6.77 -28.01
CA GLY A 9 8.17 8.03 -28.11
C GLY A 9 6.88 7.99 -27.29
N ASP A 10 6.38 9.15 -26.86
CA ASP A 10 5.19 9.21 -25.98
C ASP A 10 3.96 8.59 -26.65
N GLU A 11 3.76 8.83 -27.93
CA GLU A 11 2.63 8.28 -28.67
C GLU A 11 2.80 6.76 -28.91
N GLU A 12 4.00 6.29 -29.20
CA GLU A 12 4.29 4.86 -29.34
C GLU A 12 4.03 4.12 -28.04
N PHE A 13 4.51 4.65 -26.91
CA PHE A 13 4.25 4.09 -25.58
C PHE A 13 2.74 4.05 -25.27
N ARG A 14 2.02 5.14 -25.57
CA ARG A 14 0.58 5.24 -25.39
C ARG A 14 -0.18 4.17 -26.17
N LEU A 15 0.17 3.99 -27.44
CA LEU A 15 -0.48 3.01 -28.31
C LEU A 15 -0.20 1.57 -27.86
N GLU A 16 1.04 1.26 -27.49
CA GLU A 16 1.41 -0.07 -26.97
C GLU A 16 0.65 -0.39 -25.67
N LEU A 17 0.65 0.55 -24.73
CA LEU A 17 -0.07 0.41 -23.46
C LEU A 17 -1.57 0.23 -23.66
N ARG A 18 -2.17 1.07 -24.52
CA ARG A 18 -3.59 1.00 -24.88
C ARG A 18 -3.97 -0.35 -25.46
N ALA A 19 -3.23 -0.80 -26.46
CA ALA A 19 -3.49 -2.09 -27.11
C ALA A 19 -3.42 -3.25 -26.11
N TRP A 20 -2.44 -3.22 -25.19
CA TRP A 20 -2.32 -4.26 -24.19
C TRP A 20 -3.46 -4.21 -23.16
N ILE A 21 -3.85 -3.03 -22.68
CA ILE A 21 -4.98 -2.87 -21.73
C ILE A 21 -6.27 -3.38 -22.40
N GLU A 22 -6.56 -2.96 -23.63
CA GLU A 22 -7.76 -3.37 -24.37
C GLU A 22 -7.84 -4.88 -24.61
N ALA A 23 -6.70 -5.54 -24.81
CA ALA A 23 -6.62 -6.97 -25.02
C ALA A 23 -6.70 -7.79 -23.70
N THR A 24 -6.38 -7.18 -22.56
CA THR A 24 -6.13 -7.92 -21.31
C THR A 24 -7.12 -7.59 -20.20
N TYR A 25 -7.60 -6.33 -20.13
CA TYR A 25 -8.48 -5.90 -19.05
C TYR A 25 -9.89 -6.53 -19.19
N PRO A 26 -10.48 -7.08 -18.10
CA PRO A 26 -11.82 -7.68 -18.15
C PRO A 26 -12.90 -6.65 -18.51
N PRO A 27 -13.63 -6.84 -19.63
CA PRO A 27 -14.60 -5.82 -20.09
C PRO A 27 -15.73 -5.54 -19.09
N ASP A 28 -16.14 -6.53 -18.32
CA ASP A 28 -17.18 -6.45 -17.28
C ASP A 28 -16.75 -5.67 -16.03
N LYS A 29 -15.45 -5.36 -15.91
CA LYS A 29 -14.88 -4.59 -14.78
C LYS A 29 -14.62 -3.12 -15.11
N ARG A 30 -14.99 -2.67 -16.33
CA ARG A 30 -14.81 -1.27 -16.73
C ARG A 30 -15.79 -0.36 -16.02
N TYR A 31 -15.29 0.81 -15.59
CA TYR A 31 -16.11 1.88 -14.97
C TYR A 31 -16.96 1.41 -13.79
N LEU A 32 -16.40 0.54 -12.94
CA LEU A 32 -17.12 0.09 -11.74
C LEU A 32 -17.51 1.29 -10.88
N PRO A 33 -18.76 1.34 -10.35
CA PRO A 33 -19.25 2.45 -9.53
C PRO A 33 -18.69 2.45 -8.10
N ARG A 34 -17.89 1.43 -7.77
CA ARG A 34 -17.23 1.23 -6.47
C ARG A 34 -15.83 0.66 -6.64
N ARG A 35 -15.02 0.76 -5.61
CA ARG A 35 -13.75 0.03 -5.55
C ARG A 35 -14.03 -1.48 -5.46
N PRO A 36 -13.45 -2.31 -6.33
CA PRO A 36 -13.58 -3.76 -6.20
C PRO A 36 -12.77 -4.27 -4.99
N MET A 37 -13.22 -5.39 -4.41
CA MET A 37 -12.40 -6.11 -3.44
C MET A 37 -11.21 -6.78 -4.14
N PRO A 38 -10.12 -7.06 -3.40
CA PRO A 38 -8.90 -7.61 -4.01
C PRO A 38 -9.10 -8.90 -4.82
N ASP A 39 -9.99 -9.79 -4.37
CA ASP A 39 -10.34 -11.03 -5.07
C ASP A 39 -11.11 -10.79 -6.36
N GLU A 40 -11.98 -9.79 -6.41
CA GLU A 40 -12.77 -9.43 -7.60
C GLU A 40 -11.88 -8.92 -8.75
N ILE A 41 -10.72 -8.34 -8.45
CA ILE A 41 -9.80 -7.73 -9.44
C ILE A 41 -8.46 -8.47 -9.53
N ARG A 42 -8.36 -9.64 -8.90
CA ARG A 42 -7.10 -10.40 -8.80
C ARG A 42 -6.50 -10.74 -10.16
N ASP A 43 -7.33 -11.14 -11.14
CA ASP A 43 -6.83 -11.53 -12.45
C ASP A 43 -6.12 -10.36 -13.16
N TRP A 44 -6.68 -9.16 -13.06
CA TRP A 44 -6.06 -7.95 -13.58
C TRP A 44 -4.78 -7.60 -12.83
N PHE A 45 -4.80 -7.67 -11.49
CA PHE A 45 -3.60 -7.49 -10.66
C PHE A 45 -2.47 -8.43 -11.12
N MET A 46 -2.80 -9.71 -11.29
CA MET A 46 -1.82 -10.73 -11.72
C MET A 46 -1.38 -10.56 -13.17
N ALA A 47 -2.22 -10.03 -14.06
CA ALA A 47 -1.82 -9.69 -15.42
C ALA A 47 -0.76 -8.59 -15.45
N LEU A 48 -0.97 -7.51 -14.68
CA LEU A 48 0.02 -6.43 -14.51
C LEU A 48 1.31 -6.93 -13.85
N SER A 49 1.18 -7.76 -12.82
CA SER A 49 2.33 -8.36 -12.12
C SER A 49 3.19 -9.20 -13.07
N ARG A 50 2.59 -10.12 -13.81
CA ARG A 50 3.30 -10.97 -14.79
C ARG A 50 3.91 -10.18 -15.95
N LYS A 51 3.26 -9.07 -16.35
CA LYS A 51 3.78 -8.17 -17.38
C LYS A 51 4.95 -7.31 -16.85
N GLY A 52 5.14 -7.22 -15.53
CA GLY A 52 6.09 -6.30 -14.89
C GLY A 52 5.63 -4.84 -14.89
N TRP A 53 4.33 -4.61 -15.01
CA TRP A 53 3.74 -3.27 -15.14
C TRP A 53 2.94 -2.82 -13.91
N LEU A 54 2.96 -3.63 -12.84
CA LEU A 54 2.20 -3.35 -11.62
C LEU A 54 2.71 -2.12 -10.85
N ALA A 55 4.03 -1.91 -10.87
CA ALA A 55 4.68 -0.81 -10.14
C ALA A 55 5.40 0.14 -11.12
N PRO A 56 4.67 1.03 -11.81
CA PRO A 56 5.22 1.85 -12.89
C PRO A 56 6.36 2.78 -12.43
N ALA A 57 6.28 3.31 -11.21
CA ALA A 57 7.27 4.25 -10.68
C ALA A 57 8.45 3.59 -9.94
N TRP A 58 8.38 2.28 -9.63
CA TRP A 58 9.50 1.64 -8.94
C TRP A 58 10.68 1.45 -9.89
N PRO A 59 11.95 1.54 -9.38
CA PRO A 59 13.12 1.17 -10.17
C PRO A 59 13.03 -0.27 -10.69
N ARG A 60 13.61 -0.53 -11.86
CA ARG A 60 13.56 -1.84 -12.52
C ARG A 60 14.20 -2.94 -11.69
N GLU A 61 15.26 -2.63 -10.96
CA GLU A 61 15.96 -3.55 -10.05
C GLU A 61 15.06 -4.10 -8.94
N TYR A 62 13.96 -3.40 -8.60
CA TYR A 62 12.95 -3.84 -7.63
C TYR A 62 11.66 -4.35 -8.29
N GLY A 63 11.71 -4.67 -9.58
CA GLY A 63 10.57 -5.24 -10.32
C GLY A 63 9.55 -4.21 -10.82
N GLY A 64 9.90 -2.92 -10.81
CA GLY A 64 9.10 -1.85 -11.40
C GLY A 64 9.42 -1.60 -12.87
N MET A 65 8.68 -0.69 -13.49
CA MET A 65 8.91 -0.27 -14.87
C MET A 65 10.00 0.82 -14.97
N GLY A 66 10.31 1.52 -13.90
CA GLY A 66 11.26 2.66 -13.90
C GLY A 66 10.79 3.82 -14.76
N LEU A 67 9.49 4.05 -14.89
CA LEU A 67 8.96 5.08 -15.78
C LEU A 67 9.36 6.49 -15.34
N SER A 68 9.71 7.31 -16.32
CA SER A 68 9.81 8.77 -16.13
C SER A 68 8.45 9.35 -15.74
N GLY A 69 8.43 10.55 -15.14
CA GLY A 69 7.18 11.22 -14.76
C GLY A 69 6.22 11.40 -15.94
N ALA A 70 6.72 11.72 -17.14
CA ALA A 70 5.91 11.85 -18.34
C ALA A 70 5.27 10.52 -18.77
N LYS A 71 6.04 9.44 -18.78
CA LYS A 71 5.54 8.09 -19.07
C LYS A 71 4.56 7.58 -18.02
N HIS A 72 4.82 7.86 -16.76
CA HIS A 72 3.91 7.50 -15.69
C HIS A 72 2.55 8.20 -15.81
N LEU A 73 2.54 9.48 -16.23
CA LEU A 73 1.31 10.20 -16.52
C LEU A 73 0.51 9.52 -17.64
N ILE A 74 1.17 9.19 -18.76
CA ILE A 74 0.53 8.47 -19.86
C ILE A 74 -0.04 7.12 -19.39
N TYR A 75 0.70 6.40 -18.54
CA TYR A 75 0.25 5.13 -17.95
C TYR A 75 -1.07 5.30 -17.17
N VAL A 76 -1.15 6.31 -16.30
CA VAL A 76 -2.36 6.59 -15.52
C VAL A 76 -3.51 7.02 -16.44
N GLU A 77 -3.25 7.92 -17.40
CA GLU A 77 -4.26 8.39 -18.36
C GLU A 77 -4.90 7.24 -19.15
N GLU A 78 -4.11 6.27 -19.60
CA GLU A 78 -4.64 5.14 -20.38
C GLU A 78 -5.46 4.17 -19.52
N LEU A 79 -5.07 3.92 -18.25
CA LEU A 79 -5.88 3.15 -17.32
C LEU A 79 -7.22 3.82 -17.06
N GLU A 80 -7.23 5.13 -16.78
CA GLU A 80 -8.44 5.91 -16.54
C GLU A 80 -9.32 5.98 -17.80
N ARG A 81 -8.74 6.24 -18.96
CA ARG A 81 -9.46 6.25 -20.25
C ARG A 81 -10.19 4.93 -20.49
N HIS A 82 -9.57 3.81 -20.15
CA HIS A 82 -10.17 2.48 -20.33
C HIS A 82 -11.19 2.16 -19.24
N GLY A 83 -11.24 2.91 -18.16
CA GLY A 83 -12.10 2.65 -17.00
C GLY A 83 -11.61 1.49 -16.16
N CYS A 84 -10.30 1.30 -16.06
CA CYS A 84 -9.71 0.28 -15.21
C CYS A 84 -9.99 0.57 -13.73
N ALA A 85 -10.46 -0.44 -13.02
CA ALA A 85 -10.74 -0.31 -11.60
C ALA A 85 -9.43 -0.16 -10.79
N ARG A 86 -9.52 0.62 -9.71
CA ARG A 86 -8.41 0.83 -8.79
C ARG A 86 -8.06 -0.46 -8.04
N LEU A 87 -6.78 -0.82 -8.08
CA LEU A 87 -6.21 -1.97 -7.38
C LEU A 87 -6.09 -1.74 -5.84
N PRO A 88 -5.80 -2.78 -5.05
CA PRO A 88 -5.30 -2.62 -3.68
C PRO A 88 -3.85 -2.11 -3.70
N ASP A 89 -3.69 -0.81 -3.93
CA ASP A 89 -2.47 -0.15 -4.38
C ASP A 89 -1.63 0.50 -3.26
N HIS A 90 -2.09 0.46 -2.00
CA HIS A 90 -1.39 1.13 -0.88
C HIS A 90 0.07 0.73 -0.74
N ALA A 91 0.37 -0.57 -0.91
CA ALA A 91 1.74 -1.04 -0.84
C ALA A 91 2.58 -0.57 -2.05
N ILE A 92 1.99 -0.54 -3.24
CA ILE A 92 2.69 -0.12 -4.46
C ILE A 92 3.00 1.37 -4.45
N LEU A 93 2.03 2.19 -4.00
CA LEU A 93 2.16 3.65 -4.04
C LEU A 93 2.89 4.24 -2.83
N MET A 94 2.85 3.57 -1.68
CA MET A 94 3.33 4.13 -0.41
C MET A 94 4.44 3.30 0.24
N LEU A 95 4.16 2.05 0.60
CA LEU A 95 5.11 1.21 1.33
C LEU A 95 6.34 0.84 0.48
N GLY A 96 6.14 0.44 -0.76
CA GLY A 96 7.23 0.03 -1.64
C GLY A 96 8.26 1.13 -1.87
N PRO A 97 7.86 2.35 -2.28
CA PRO A 97 8.78 3.48 -2.39
C PRO A 97 9.52 3.80 -1.08
N LEU A 98 8.85 3.66 0.06
CA LEU A 98 9.47 3.86 1.37
C LEU A 98 10.53 2.78 1.67
N LEU A 99 10.20 1.50 1.43
CA LEU A 99 11.13 0.38 1.58
C LEU A 99 12.34 0.51 0.66
N ILE A 100 12.12 0.89 -0.59
CA ILE A 100 13.19 1.11 -1.58
C ILE A 100 14.16 2.17 -1.08
N ARG A 101 13.65 3.24 -0.48
CA ARG A 101 14.46 4.37 -0.03
C ARG A 101 15.08 4.18 1.36
N TRP A 102 14.35 3.60 2.30
CA TRP A 102 14.70 3.61 3.73
C TRP A 102 14.68 2.22 4.40
N GLY A 103 14.21 1.19 3.69
CA GLY A 103 14.22 -0.17 4.21
C GLY A 103 15.64 -0.75 4.28
N SER A 104 15.83 -1.75 5.13
CA SER A 104 17.04 -2.59 5.09
C SER A 104 17.00 -3.53 3.88
N ASP A 105 18.14 -4.17 3.56
CA ASP A 105 18.22 -5.16 2.49
C ASP A 105 17.27 -6.34 2.76
N GLU A 106 17.18 -6.77 4.02
CA GLU A 106 16.29 -7.84 4.45
C GLU A 106 14.82 -7.44 4.28
N GLN A 107 14.45 -6.21 4.66
CA GLN A 107 13.09 -5.71 4.50
C GLN A 107 12.71 -5.62 3.02
N ARG A 108 13.60 -5.13 2.16
CA ARG A 108 13.37 -5.09 0.71
C ARG A 108 13.21 -6.49 0.12
N ALA A 109 14.13 -7.40 0.46
CA ALA A 109 14.08 -8.78 -0.04
C ALA A 109 12.83 -9.54 0.42
N GLU A 110 12.38 -9.29 1.65
CA GLU A 110 11.19 -9.92 2.23
C GLU A 110 9.89 -9.38 1.63
N HIS A 111 9.75 -8.05 1.51
CA HIS A 111 8.44 -7.45 1.26
C HIS A 111 8.18 -7.08 -0.20
N LEU A 112 9.17 -6.56 -0.95
CA LEU A 112 8.92 -6.07 -2.30
C LEU A 112 8.42 -7.17 -3.26
N PRO A 113 9.01 -8.39 -3.29
CA PRO A 113 8.48 -9.45 -4.15
C PRO A 113 7.05 -9.87 -3.77
N ARG A 114 6.71 -9.91 -2.47
CA ARG A 114 5.38 -10.29 -1.99
C ARG A 114 4.32 -9.23 -2.26
N ILE A 115 4.70 -7.97 -2.32
CA ILE A 115 3.82 -6.89 -2.79
C ILE A 115 3.50 -7.10 -4.27
N LEU A 116 4.50 -7.35 -5.10
CA LEU A 116 4.32 -7.52 -6.55
C LEU A 116 3.59 -8.81 -6.91
N SER A 117 3.74 -9.87 -6.13
CA SER A 117 3.01 -11.15 -6.33
C SER A 117 1.58 -11.12 -5.81
N GLY A 118 1.19 -10.08 -5.04
CA GLY A 118 -0.12 -10.03 -4.39
C GLY A 118 -0.29 -11.07 -3.28
N GLU A 119 0.82 -11.63 -2.77
CA GLU A 119 0.81 -12.55 -1.63
C GLU A 119 0.40 -11.85 -0.33
N ARG A 120 0.73 -10.56 -0.21
CA ARG A 120 0.37 -9.73 0.94
C ARG A 120 -0.37 -8.48 0.49
N ILE A 121 -1.58 -8.32 1.01
CA ILE A 121 -2.36 -7.10 0.85
C ILE A 121 -2.11 -6.20 2.06
N TRP A 122 -1.83 -4.93 1.78
CA TRP A 122 -1.48 -3.94 2.79
C TRP A 122 -2.54 -2.86 2.91
N CYS A 123 -2.77 -2.39 4.13
CA CYS A 123 -3.55 -1.20 4.39
C CYS A 123 -2.74 -0.15 5.14
N GLN A 124 -3.22 1.09 5.13
CA GLN A 124 -2.58 2.24 5.74
C GLN A 124 -3.21 2.55 7.11
N GLY A 125 -2.41 2.51 8.18
CA GLY A 125 -2.83 2.83 9.54
C GLY A 125 -2.27 4.18 10.03
N TYR A 126 -2.79 5.31 9.51
CA TYR A 126 -2.30 6.64 9.89
C TYR A 126 -3.26 7.35 10.83
N SER A 127 -4.47 7.67 10.36
CA SER A 127 -5.45 8.44 11.11
C SER A 127 -5.93 7.74 12.38
N GLU A 128 -6.23 8.54 13.39
CA GLU A 128 -6.85 8.12 14.65
C GLU A 128 -8.12 8.94 14.87
N PRO A 129 -9.03 8.57 15.79
CA PRO A 129 -10.25 9.32 16.04
C PRO A 129 -10.03 10.81 16.30
N ASN A 130 -8.89 11.18 16.91
CA ASN A 130 -8.53 12.56 17.23
C ASN A 130 -7.27 13.06 16.49
N ALA A 131 -6.79 12.35 15.49
CA ALA A 131 -5.59 12.71 14.72
C ALA A 131 -5.78 12.36 13.25
N GLY A 132 -6.17 13.35 12.46
CA GLY A 132 -6.33 13.27 11.01
C GLY A 132 -5.40 14.26 10.34
N SER A 133 -5.87 15.48 10.05
CA SER A 133 -5.03 16.54 9.48
C SER A 133 -3.87 16.93 10.40
N ASP A 134 -4.11 17.00 11.71
CA ASP A 134 -3.04 17.07 12.71
C ASP A 134 -2.52 15.67 13.05
N LEU A 135 -1.87 15.02 12.10
CA LEU A 135 -1.37 13.66 12.24
C LEU A 135 -0.26 13.55 13.31
N ALA A 136 0.48 14.63 13.56
CA ALA A 136 1.52 14.67 14.58
C ALA A 136 0.98 14.48 16.00
N SER A 137 -0.34 14.67 16.23
CA SER A 137 -1.00 14.44 17.51
C SER A 137 -1.38 12.96 17.75
N LEU A 138 -1.01 12.04 16.86
CA LEU A 138 -1.30 10.61 17.01
C LEU A 138 -0.82 10.05 18.35
N ARG A 139 -1.60 9.11 18.91
CA ARG A 139 -1.41 8.55 20.25
C ARG A 139 -1.14 7.05 20.28
N THR A 140 -1.38 6.33 19.17
CA THR A 140 -1.04 4.89 19.11
C THR A 140 0.42 4.73 19.47
N GLU A 141 0.66 4.09 20.60
CA GLU A 141 1.99 3.93 21.20
C GLU A 141 2.64 2.64 20.75
N ALA A 142 3.96 2.66 20.61
CA ALA A 142 4.79 1.48 20.43
C ALA A 142 5.97 1.56 21.40
N ALA A 143 5.76 1.01 22.59
CA ALA A 143 6.80 0.97 23.64
C ALA A 143 7.79 -0.17 23.36
N ARG A 144 9.09 0.12 23.40
CA ARG A 144 10.11 -0.91 23.18
C ARG A 144 10.21 -1.86 24.38
N ASP A 145 10.16 -3.16 24.10
CA ASP A 145 10.37 -4.25 25.03
C ASP A 145 11.34 -5.27 24.43
N GLY A 146 12.62 -5.13 24.72
CA GLY A 146 13.68 -5.96 24.16
C GLY A 146 13.79 -5.85 22.64
N ASP A 147 13.55 -6.95 21.94
CA ASP A 147 13.58 -7.08 20.49
C ASP A 147 12.21 -6.84 19.81
N HIS A 148 11.20 -6.41 20.60
CA HIS A 148 9.86 -6.08 20.14
C HIS A 148 9.44 -4.66 20.53
N TYR A 149 8.43 -4.17 19.82
CA TYR A 149 7.54 -3.11 20.28
C TYR A 149 6.24 -3.72 20.81
N VAL A 150 5.70 -3.15 21.88
CA VAL A 150 4.34 -3.43 22.38
C VAL A 150 3.47 -2.28 21.92
N VAL A 151 2.52 -2.57 21.04
CA VAL A 151 1.68 -1.56 20.38
C VAL A 151 0.31 -1.52 21.04
N ASN A 152 -0.10 -0.30 21.43
CA ASN A 152 -1.41 -0.02 22.02
C ASN A 152 -2.01 1.23 21.38
N GLY A 153 -3.28 1.15 20.98
CA GLY A 153 -4.00 2.29 20.39
C GLY A 153 -5.05 1.89 19.38
N GLN A 154 -5.44 2.87 18.57
CA GLN A 154 -6.52 2.70 17.60
C GLN A 154 -6.19 3.49 16.32
N LYS A 155 -6.45 2.88 15.17
CA LYS A 155 -6.48 3.55 13.86
C LYS A 155 -7.91 3.53 13.32
N ILE A 156 -8.25 4.52 12.50
CA ILE A 156 -9.57 4.65 11.88
C ILE A 156 -9.44 5.07 10.41
N TRP A 157 -10.50 4.88 9.66
CA TRP A 157 -10.59 5.17 8.22
C TRP A 157 -9.58 4.38 7.39
N THR A 158 -9.21 3.19 7.89
CA THR A 158 -8.28 2.30 7.19
C THR A 158 -8.95 1.60 6.04
N THR A 159 -8.67 2.04 4.82
CA THR A 159 -9.22 1.45 3.59
C THR A 159 -8.78 0.00 3.44
N LEU A 160 -9.73 -0.90 3.18
CA LEU A 160 -9.52 -2.34 2.98
C LEU A 160 -8.88 -3.08 4.17
N GLY A 161 -8.90 -2.51 5.38
CA GLY A 161 -8.29 -3.14 6.55
C GLY A 161 -8.84 -4.54 6.85
N HIS A 162 -10.12 -4.80 6.55
CA HIS A 162 -10.78 -6.10 6.78
C HIS A 162 -10.37 -7.22 5.81
N VAL A 163 -9.70 -6.89 4.73
CA VAL A 163 -9.19 -7.84 3.72
C VAL A 163 -7.67 -7.76 3.57
N ALA A 164 -7.02 -6.87 4.31
CA ALA A 164 -5.58 -6.76 4.32
C ALA A 164 -4.94 -7.80 5.24
N ASP A 165 -3.73 -8.24 4.91
CA ASP A 165 -2.91 -9.13 5.74
C ASP A 165 -2.06 -8.33 6.72
N TRP A 166 -1.58 -7.15 6.29
CA TRP A 166 -0.65 -6.30 7.02
C TRP A 166 -1.08 -4.85 6.96
N THR A 167 -0.73 -4.09 7.99
CA THR A 167 -0.80 -2.64 7.98
C THR A 167 0.58 -2.01 8.13
N PHE A 168 0.80 -0.88 7.47
CA PHE A 168 1.88 0.02 7.81
C PHE A 168 1.30 1.20 8.57
N ALA A 169 1.81 1.42 9.76
CA ALA A 169 1.24 2.38 10.71
C ALA A 169 2.28 3.41 11.18
N LEU A 170 1.81 4.63 11.40
CA LEU A 170 2.55 5.62 12.16
C LEU A 170 2.22 5.46 13.65
N VAL A 171 3.25 5.31 14.47
CA VAL A 171 3.13 5.04 15.90
C VAL A 171 4.05 5.95 16.72
N ARG A 172 3.69 6.21 17.98
CA ARG A 172 4.48 7.00 18.92
C ARG A 172 5.49 6.11 19.62
N THR A 173 6.76 6.22 19.25
CA THR A 173 7.87 5.50 19.91
C THR A 173 8.62 6.33 20.93
N ASP A 174 8.55 7.67 20.83
CA ASP A 174 9.12 8.59 21.79
C ASP A 174 8.10 9.68 22.20
N LYS A 175 7.67 9.63 23.46
CA LYS A 175 6.76 10.62 24.06
C LYS A 175 7.48 11.88 24.55
N GLY A 176 8.81 11.81 24.72
CA GLY A 176 9.64 12.91 25.21
C GLY A 176 10.27 13.76 24.11
N ALA A 177 10.00 13.45 22.84
CA ALA A 177 10.53 14.18 21.72
C ALA A 177 10.16 15.68 21.76
N LYS A 178 11.14 16.56 21.48
CA LYS A 178 10.92 18.02 21.53
C LYS A 178 9.85 18.49 20.54
N ARG A 179 9.81 17.88 19.37
CA ARG A 179 8.75 18.13 18.37
C ARG A 179 7.91 16.87 18.23
N PRO A 180 6.57 16.99 18.15
CA PRO A 180 5.70 15.82 18.05
C PRO A 180 6.08 14.84 16.92
N HIS A 181 6.52 15.36 15.78
CA HIS A 181 6.95 14.56 14.62
C HIS A 181 8.16 13.67 14.90
N ASP A 182 9.12 14.15 15.72
CA ASP A 182 10.37 13.43 15.99
C ASP A 182 10.16 12.15 16.82
N GLY A 183 9.00 12.05 17.51
CA GLY A 183 8.63 10.87 18.28
C GLY A 183 7.82 9.84 17.53
N ILE A 184 7.62 10.00 16.20
CA ILE A 184 6.83 9.10 15.37
C ILE A 184 7.76 8.16 14.59
N SER A 185 7.39 6.88 14.57
CA SER A 185 8.06 5.85 13.77
C SER A 185 7.07 5.18 12.82
N PHE A 186 7.62 4.64 11.72
CA PHE A 186 6.87 3.85 10.76
C PHE A 186 7.06 2.36 11.07
N LEU A 187 5.96 1.65 11.32
CA LEU A 187 5.98 0.26 11.77
C LEU A 187 5.10 -0.62 10.89
N MET A 188 5.62 -1.75 10.45
CA MET A 188 4.88 -2.78 9.72
C MET A 188 4.31 -3.80 10.71
N ILE A 189 2.99 -4.04 10.68
CA ILE A 189 2.28 -4.87 11.66
C ILE A 189 1.46 -5.94 10.92
N ASP A 190 1.64 -7.21 11.28
CA ASP A 190 0.77 -8.32 10.83
C ASP A 190 -0.60 -8.17 11.50
N LEU A 191 -1.66 -8.07 10.71
CA LEU A 191 -3.03 -7.92 11.23
C LEU A 191 -3.58 -9.21 11.86
N ARG A 192 -2.88 -10.33 11.69
CA ARG A 192 -3.21 -11.61 12.35
C ARG A 192 -2.54 -11.78 13.72
N ALA A 193 -1.68 -10.82 14.11
CA ALA A 193 -1.02 -10.86 15.40
C ALA A 193 -2.05 -10.82 16.55
N SER A 194 -1.74 -11.51 17.64
CA SER A 194 -2.56 -11.47 18.85
C SER A 194 -2.71 -10.03 19.36
N GLY A 195 -3.92 -9.63 19.74
CA GLY A 195 -4.24 -8.28 20.20
C GLY A 195 -4.65 -7.30 19.11
N VAL A 196 -4.65 -7.70 17.83
CA VAL A 196 -5.21 -6.91 16.73
C VAL A 196 -6.69 -7.25 16.54
N ASP A 197 -7.54 -6.22 16.51
CA ASP A 197 -8.97 -6.34 16.22
C ASP A 197 -9.35 -5.36 15.10
N VAL A 198 -9.79 -5.88 13.96
CA VAL A 198 -10.17 -5.11 12.78
C VAL A 198 -11.69 -5.07 12.65
N ARG A 199 -12.28 -3.89 12.73
CA ARG A 199 -13.73 -3.69 12.66
C ARG A 199 -14.11 -2.88 11.43
N PRO A 200 -14.83 -3.48 10.47
CA PRO A 200 -15.34 -2.74 9.32
C PRO A 200 -16.34 -1.65 9.72
N ILE A 201 -16.24 -0.50 9.08
CA ILE A 201 -17.21 0.59 9.15
C ILE A 201 -18.18 0.41 7.98
N VAL A 202 -19.46 0.26 8.29
CA VAL A 202 -20.52 0.17 7.26
C VAL A 202 -20.94 1.58 6.88
N ASN A 203 -20.77 1.94 5.61
CA ASN A 203 -21.16 3.25 5.09
C ASN A 203 -22.68 3.33 4.78
N ILE A 204 -23.15 4.50 4.35
CA ILE A 204 -24.58 4.74 4.05
C ILE A 204 -25.13 3.85 2.91
N LYS A 205 -24.25 3.29 2.07
CA LYS A 205 -24.61 2.34 1.02
C LYS A 205 -24.66 0.89 1.50
N GLY A 206 -24.29 0.62 2.77
CA GLY A 206 -24.12 -0.73 3.29
C GLY A 206 -22.80 -1.39 2.91
N GLU A 207 -21.84 -0.65 2.34
CA GLU A 207 -20.53 -1.15 1.91
C GLU A 207 -19.51 -1.04 3.06
N LYS A 208 -18.53 -1.96 3.05
CA LYS A 208 -17.44 -2.02 4.03
C LYS A 208 -16.13 -1.65 3.34
N GLU A 209 -15.86 -0.36 3.19
CA GLU A 209 -14.62 0.13 2.57
C GLU A 209 -13.56 0.48 3.60
N PHE A 210 -13.97 1.07 4.71
CA PHE A 210 -13.09 1.53 5.79
C PHE A 210 -13.21 0.66 7.03
N CYS A 211 -12.16 0.70 7.86
CA CYS A 211 -12.10 -0.03 9.14
C CYS A 211 -11.58 0.85 10.27
N GLU A 212 -11.94 0.47 11.49
CA GLU A 212 -11.17 0.73 12.69
C GLU A 212 -10.22 -0.44 12.93
N ILE A 213 -9.03 -0.17 13.44
CA ILE A 213 -8.08 -1.19 13.88
C ILE A 213 -7.67 -0.87 15.32
N PHE A 214 -7.92 -1.81 16.22
CA PHE A 214 -7.52 -1.71 17.60
C PHE A 214 -6.29 -2.57 17.86
N PHE A 215 -5.36 -2.02 18.62
CA PHE A 215 -4.14 -2.71 19.05
C PHE A 215 -4.15 -2.77 20.59
N THR A 216 -4.09 -3.98 21.13
CA THR A 216 -4.02 -4.23 22.57
C THR A 216 -2.85 -5.16 22.85
N ASP A 217 -1.77 -4.60 23.39
CA ASP A 217 -0.51 -5.30 23.71
C ASP A 217 0.06 -6.11 22.53
N VAL A 218 -0.05 -5.57 21.32
CA VAL A 218 0.41 -6.26 20.10
C VAL A 218 1.94 -6.24 20.05
N ARG A 219 2.55 -7.43 20.03
CA ARG A 219 4.00 -7.57 19.93
C ARG A 219 4.44 -7.54 18.48
N VAL A 220 5.27 -6.57 18.14
CA VAL A 220 5.80 -6.36 16.78
C VAL A 220 7.33 -6.37 16.83
N PRO A 221 8.01 -7.21 16.03
CA PRO A 221 9.48 -7.23 16.00
C PRO A 221 10.07 -5.86 15.69
N VAL A 222 11.17 -5.50 16.34
CA VAL A 222 11.88 -4.22 16.05
C VAL A 222 12.33 -4.17 14.59
N ALA A 223 12.63 -5.32 13.99
CA ALA A 223 12.99 -5.44 12.58
C ALA A 223 11.88 -4.95 11.60
N ASN A 224 10.64 -4.80 12.08
CA ASN A 224 9.52 -4.28 11.28
C ASN A 224 9.44 -2.75 11.27
N ARG A 225 10.34 -2.05 11.97
CA ARG A 225 10.45 -0.58 11.89
C ARG A 225 11.26 -0.20 10.66
N ILE A 226 10.79 0.77 9.91
CA ILE A 226 11.51 1.35 8.77
C ILE A 226 12.15 2.67 9.21
N GLY A 227 13.46 2.82 8.97
CA GLY A 227 14.26 3.98 9.35
C GLY A 227 14.81 3.96 10.78
#